data_9acb24717575a2fd6773fa9fbe7bfe78
#
_entry.id   9acb24717575a2fd6773fa9fbe7bfe78
#
_cell.length_a   1.000
_cell.length_b   1.000
_cell.length_c   1.000
_cell.angle_alpha   90.00
_cell.angle_beta   90.00
_cell.angle_gamma   90.00
#
_symmetry.space_group_name_H-M   'P 1'
#
loop_
_entity.id
_entity.type
_entity.pdbx_description
1 polymer ?
#
loop_
_entity_poly.entity_id
_entity_poly.type
_entity_poly.pdbx_seq_one_letter_code
_entity_poly.pdbx_strand_id
1 'polypeptide(L)'
;MRREQTSSPRATPALSRVRRSSLNALARSTASATTTPTEEGDVTDVSGNGRGLGALADEDDRWQGTVRPYTQDDVLRLRGSVQIEHTLARRGAERLWRAMHEDDYVAALGALTGGQAVQMVRAGLKAIYLSGWQVAADANLAGGTYPDQSLYPVNSVPALVKRLNNALRRADQIDSVEGDGKIDWLVPIVADAEAGFGGSLNAFELMTAMIEAGAAGVHFEDQLASEKKCGHLGGKVLVPTRQFIQTLVAARLAADVAGVPTVLVARTDALSATLLTSDVDERDREFLTDERTPEGFFRVRPGIEAPIARSLAYAPYADVLWFETSSPDLEQARIFAEAVHERFPGKLLAYNCSPSFNWRKHLDDDEIAGFQRELGAMGYRFQFITLAGFHALNASMFELAHAYAKEGMPAYVRLQDREFALEDAGYTATRHQREVGAGYFDAITQAVSGGESSTLALRGSTEEAQFAAAGAARAK
;
A
#
# COMPACT_ATOMS: atom_id res chain seq x y z
N MET A 1 37.64 7.87 -47.45
CA MET A 1 38.28 7.56 -46.17
C MET A 1 37.22 7.06 -45.21
N ARG A 2 37.16 5.72 -45.08
CA ARG A 2 36.25 5.04 -44.12
C ARG A 2 36.98 4.93 -42.80
N ARG A 3 36.35 5.36 -41.67
CA ARG A 3 36.81 5.03 -40.33
C ARG A 3 35.96 3.89 -39.80
N GLU A 4 36.60 2.77 -39.55
CA GLU A 4 36.06 1.65 -38.80
C GLU A 4 35.85 2.04 -37.31
N GLN A 5 34.67 1.82 -36.82
CA GLN A 5 34.37 1.88 -35.37
C GLN A 5 34.44 0.44 -34.82
N THR A 6 35.45 0.14 -34.07
CA THR A 6 35.58 -1.07 -33.28
C THR A 6 34.70 -0.99 -32.04
N SER A 7 33.68 -1.84 -31.96
CA SER A 7 32.85 -2.04 -30.76
C SER A 7 33.62 -2.87 -29.75
N SER A 8 33.86 -2.27 -28.58
CA SER A 8 34.35 -2.98 -27.39
C SER A 8 33.15 -3.57 -26.63
N PRO A 9 33.19 -4.82 -26.16
CA PRO A 9 32.10 -5.40 -25.38
C PRO A 9 32.07 -4.81 -23.99
N ARG A 10 30.90 -4.30 -23.56
CA ARG A 10 30.66 -3.89 -22.17
C ARG A 10 30.69 -5.11 -21.27
N ALA A 11 31.64 -5.15 -20.35
CA ALA A 11 31.66 -6.11 -19.27
C ALA A 11 30.49 -5.83 -18.31
N THR A 12 29.62 -6.81 -18.15
CA THR A 12 28.60 -6.87 -17.10
C THR A 12 29.33 -7.04 -15.76
N PRO A 13 29.05 -6.27 -14.71
CA PRO A 13 29.64 -6.52 -13.40
C PRO A 13 29.08 -7.83 -12.86
N ALA A 14 29.96 -8.81 -12.64
CA ALA A 14 29.62 -10.05 -11.97
C ALA A 14 29.09 -9.76 -10.56
N LEU A 15 27.85 -10.17 -10.28
CA LEU A 15 27.27 -10.17 -8.94
C LEU A 15 28.19 -10.98 -8.01
N SER A 16 28.75 -10.33 -6.99
CA SER A 16 29.57 -11.00 -5.99
C SER A 16 28.71 -12.01 -5.25
N ARG A 17 29.15 -13.25 -5.21
CA ARG A 17 28.49 -14.32 -4.43
C ARG A 17 28.40 -13.86 -2.97
N VAL A 18 27.16 -13.73 -2.47
CA VAL A 18 26.88 -13.50 -1.05
C VAL A 18 27.68 -14.53 -0.23
N ARG A 19 28.61 -14.07 0.58
CA ARG A 19 29.40 -14.96 1.44
C ARG A 19 28.48 -15.47 2.55
N ARG A 20 28.09 -16.77 2.48
CA ARG A 20 27.29 -17.46 3.50
C ARG A 20 27.82 -17.31 4.94
N SER A 21 29.09 -17.02 5.11
CA SER A 21 29.75 -16.88 6.42
C SER A 21 29.33 -15.63 7.20
N SER A 22 28.98 -14.52 6.53
CA SER A 22 28.60 -13.27 7.21
C SER A 22 27.19 -13.32 7.79
N LEU A 23 26.28 -14.03 7.14
CA LEU A 23 24.89 -14.16 7.58
C LEU A 23 24.74 -15.01 8.87
N ASN A 24 25.61 -16.01 9.05
CA ASN A 24 25.57 -16.87 10.25
C ASN A 24 26.09 -16.19 11.55
N ALA A 25 26.86 -15.12 11.45
CA ALA A 25 27.33 -14.37 12.60
C ALA A 25 26.23 -13.50 13.25
N LEU A 26 25.34 -12.92 12.43
CA LEU A 26 24.20 -12.13 12.92
C LEU A 26 23.16 -12.96 13.69
N ALA A 27 23.08 -14.26 13.40
CA ALA A 27 22.10 -15.16 14.00
C ALA A 27 22.32 -15.48 15.48
N ARG A 28 23.49 -15.22 16.02
CA ARG A 28 23.85 -15.60 17.42
C ARG A 28 23.54 -14.53 18.47
N SER A 29 23.21 -13.30 18.05
CA SER A 29 23.02 -12.17 18.98
C SER A 29 21.59 -11.99 19.49
N THR A 30 20.59 -12.70 18.97
CA THR A 30 19.18 -12.50 19.35
C THR A 30 18.60 -13.56 20.30
N ALA A 31 19.40 -14.49 20.78
CA ALA A 31 18.95 -15.57 21.68
C ALA A 31 19.58 -15.42 23.07
N SER A 32 19.24 -14.39 23.85
CA SER A 32 19.41 -14.40 25.32
C SER A 32 18.72 -13.19 25.95
N ALA A 33 17.47 -13.32 26.33
CA ALA A 33 16.86 -12.61 27.46
C ALA A 33 15.57 -13.32 27.88
N THR A 34 15.71 -14.46 28.56
CA THR A 34 14.65 -15.05 29.38
C THR A 34 14.81 -14.49 30.80
N THR A 35 13.89 -13.63 31.21
CA THR A 35 13.68 -13.31 32.63
C THR A 35 12.38 -13.97 33.08
N THR A 36 12.51 -14.79 34.12
CA THR A 36 11.43 -15.48 34.85
C THR A 36 10.50 -14.49 35.57
N PRO A 37 9.17 -14.78 35.63
CA PRO A 37 8.22 -13.96 36.39
C PRO A 37 8.21 -14.35 37.88
N THR A 38 8.07 -13.35 38.74
CA THR A 38 7.71 -13.49 40.16
C THR A 38 6.20 -13.27 40.36
N GLU A 39 5.66 -13.98 41.33
CA GLU A 39 4.26 -14.26 41.64
C GLU A 39 3.42 -13.08 42.15
N GLU A 40 2.14 -13.19 41.84
CA GLU A 40 0.88 -12.93 42.57
C GLU A 40 0.55 -11.54 43.16
N GLY A 41 -0.53 -11.00 42.65
CA GLY A 41 -1.37 -10.00 43.28
C GLY A 41 -2.80 -10.06 42.70
N ASP A 42 -3.66 -10.74 43.45
CA ASP A 42 -5.09 -10.92 43.20
C ASP A 42 -5.84 -9.57 43.20
N VAL A 43 -6.50 -9.20 42.12
CA VAL A 43 -7.43 -8.09 42.06
C VAL A 43 -8.72 -8.48 41.35
N THR A 44 -9.76 -8.42 42.08
CA THR A 44 -11.17 -8.73 41.88
C THR A 44 -11.76 -8.31 40.53
N ASP A 45 -12.51 -9.27 39.99
CA ASP A 45 -13.48 -9.30 38.92
C ASP A 45 -14.39 -8.02 38.83
N VAL A 46 -14.34 -7.35 37.66
CA VAL A 46 -15.42 -6.50 37.16
C VAL A 46 -15.88 -7.08 35.81
N SER A 47 -16.88 -7.95 35.88
CA SER A 47 -17.58 -8.54 34.75
C SER A 47 -18.27 -7.49 33.90
N GLY A 48 -17.86 -7.39 32.63
CA GLY A 48 -18.52 -6.54 31.64
C GLY A 48 -17.99 -6.74 30.21
N ASN A 49 -18.60 -7.67 29.47
CA ASN A 49 -18.49 -7.86 28.03
C ASN A 49 -17.15 -8.37 27.44
N GLY A 50 -16.90 -9.66 27.60
CA GLY A 50 -15.85 -10.41 26.89
C GLY A 50 -16.16 -10.66 25.42
N ARG A 51 -16.04 -9.64 24.56
CA ARG A 51 -15.92 -9.79 23.10
C ARG A 51 -14.99 -8.71 22.58
N GLY A 52 -13.72 -9.02 22.39
CA GLY A 52 -12.74 -8.08 21.81
C GLY A 52 -11.27 -8.43 21.99
N LEU A 53 -10.96 -9.56 22.59
CA LEU A 53 -9.59 -10.01 22.89
C LEU A 53 -8.96 -10.86 21.77
N GLY A 54 -9.66 -11.14 20.67
CA GLY A 54 -9.18 -12.02 19.60
C GLY A 54 -7.93 -11.54 18.84
N ALA A 55 -7.55 -10.28 18.97
CA ALA A 55 -6.39 -9.74 18.23
C ALA A 55 -5.03 -10.01 18.92
N LEU A 56 -5.02 -10.42 20.18
CA LEU A 56 -3.80 -10.72 20.96
C LEU A 56 -3.73 -12.19 21.43
N ALA A 57 -4.68 -13.03 21.04
CA ALA A 57 -4.62 -14.44 21.39
C ALA A 57 -3.41 -15.08 20.69
N ASP A 58 -2.45 -15.55 21.46
CA ASP A 58 -1.31 -16.37 21.00
C ASP A 58 -1.78 -17.69 20.32
N GLU A 59 -3.07 -17.94 20.32
CA GLU A 59 -3.73 -19.11 19.72
C GLU A 59 -4.06 -18.94 18.23
N ASP A 60 -3.95 -17.73 17.66
CA ASP A 60 -4.16 -17.50 16.23
C ASP A 60 -2.82 -17.67 15.48
N ASP A 61 -2.75 -18.64 14.57
CA ASP A 61 -1.58 -18.95 13.74
C ASP A 61 -1.02 -17.71 13.02
N ARG A 62 -1.85 -16.69 12.78
CA ARG A 62 -1.44 -15.41 12.20
C ARG A 62 -0.34 -14.73 12.99
N TRP A 63 -0.37 -14.82 14.31
CA TRP A 63 0.55 -14.06 15.19
C TRP A 63 1.79 -14.83 15.57
N GLN A 64 1.91 -16.08 15.09
CA GLN A 64 3.07 -16.92 15.37
C GLN A 64 4.36 -16.23 14.90
N GLY A 65 5.31 -16.05 15.82
CA GLY A 65 6.58 -15.40 15.56
C GLY A 65 6.55 -13.87 15.52
N THR A 66 5.38 -13.23 15.75
CA THR A 66 5.27 -11.77 15.89
C THR A 66 5.72 -11.32 17.28
N VAL A 67 6.70 -10.42 17.33
CA VAL A 67 7.26 -9.90 18.60
C VAL A 67 6.54 -8.61 19.01
N ARG A 68 6.00 -8.63 20.22
CA ARG A 68 5.40 -7.47 20.90
C ARG A 68 6.16 -7.20 22.19
N PRO A 69 7.01 -6.15 22.28
CA PRO A 69 7.75 -5.84 23.51
C PRO A 69 6.91 -5.14 24.58
N TYR A 70 5.60 -5.20 24.48
CA TYR A 70 4.58 -4.68 25.40
C TYR A 70 3.61 -5.79 25.78
N THR A 71 2.93 -5.60 26.91
CA THR A 71 1.99 -6.58 27.44
C THR A 71 0.54 -6.32 26.96
N GLN A 72 -0.33 -7.31 27.16
CA GLN A 72 -1.75 -7.14 26.94
C GLN A 72 -2.34 -6.06 27.87
N ASP A 73 -1.86 -5.97 29.10
CA ASP A 73 -2.29 -4.94 30.06
C ASP A 73 -1.92 -3.53 29.57
N ASP A 74 -0.77 -3.36 28.92
CA ASP A 74 -0.42 -2.09 28.28
C ASP A 74 -1.43 -1.72 27.19
N VAL A 75 -1.82 -2.66 26.35
CA VAL A 75 -2.83 -2.44 25.30
C VAL A 75 -4.17 -2.05 25.90
N LEU A 76 -4.65 -2.77 26.90
CA LEU A 76 -5.93 -2.49 27.57
C LEU A 76 -5.92 -1.14 28.26
N ARG A 77 -4.83 -0.81 28.96
CA ARG A 77 -4.66 0.49 29.64
C ARG A 77 -4.62 1.65 28.65
N LEU A 78 -4.00 1.48 27.47
CA LEU A 78 -3.88 2.51 26.43
C LEU A 78 -5.15 2.66 25.58
N ARG A 79 -6.00 1.66 25.53
CA ARG A 79 -7.25 1.66 24.74
C ARG A 79 -8.29 2.67 25.25
N GLY A 80 -8.26 3.04 26.50
CA GLY A 80 -9.29 3.85 27.14
C GLY A 80 -10.52 3.03 27.58
N SER A 81 -11.61 3.71 27.94
CA SER A 81 -12.79 3.08 28.55
C SER A 81 -13.79 2.51 27.53
N VAL A 82 -13.69 2.89 26.26
CA VAL A 82 -14.59 2.45 25.18
C VAL A 82 -13.78 1.93 24.00
N GLN A 83 -14.10 0.73 23.54
CA GLN A 83 -13.56 0.21 22.29
C GLN A 83 -14.41 0.71 21.13
N ILE A 84 -13.80 1.48 20.23
CA ILE A 84 -14.41 1.91 18.98
C ILE A 84 -14.24 0.82 17.94
N GLU A 85 -15.31 0.48 17.22
CA GLU A 85 -15.23 -0.51 16.15
C GLU A 85 -14.87 0.14 14.80
N HIS A 86 -13.78 -0.34 14.20
CA HIS A 86 -13.30 0.09 12.90
C HIS A 86 -13.63 -0.98 11.84
N THR A 87 -14.92 -1.15 11.53
CA THR A 87 -15.45 -2.25 10.70
C THR A 87 -14.77 -2.36 9.35
N LEU A 88 -14.54 -1.24 8.63
CA LEU A 88 -13.91 -1.26 7.31
C LEU A 88 -12.45 -1.70 7.38
N ALA A 89 -11.69 -1.16 8.34
CA ALA A 89 -10.28 -1.52 8.53
C ALA A 89 -10.13 -3.00 8.91
N ARG A 90 -10.94 -3.50 9.85
CA ARG A 90 -10.94 -4.91 10.27
C ARG A 90 -11.26 -5.84 9.10
N ARG A 91 -12.42 -5.64 8.45
CA ARG A 91 -12.85 -6.45 7.30
C ARG A 91 -11.79 -6.43 6.19
N GLY A 92 -11.25 -5.24 5.89
CA GLY A 92 -10.21 -5.08 4.88
C GLY A 92 -8.93 -5.83 5.25
N ALA A 93 -8.46 -5.72 6.50
CA ALA A 93 -7.25 -6.39 6.97
C ALA A 93 -7.38 -7.92 6.91
N GLU A 94 -8.49 -8.47 7.39
CA GLU A 94 -8.80 -9.91 7.34
C GLU A 94 -8.88 -10.41 5.90
N ARG A 95 -9.53 -9.65 5.00
CA ARG A 95 -9.62 -9.97 3.58
C ARG A 95 -8.27 -9.92 2.88
N LEU A 96 -7.45 -8.89 3.14
CA LEU A 96 -6.11 -8.78 2.58
C LEU A 96 -5.22 -9.94 3.02
N TRP A 97 -5.24 -10.26 4.32
CA TRP A 97 -4.48 -11.37 4.88
C TRP A 97 -4.84 -12.68 4.20
N ARG A 98 -6.13 -12.99 4.08
CA ARG A 98 -6.63 -14.19 3.42
C ARG A 98 -6.21 -14.24 1.95
N ALA A 99 -6.42 -13.16 1.20
CA ALA A 99 -6.08 -13.11 -0.21
C ALA A 99 -4.58 -13.34 -0.47
N MET A 100 -3.69 -12.80 0.38
CA MET A 100 -2.25 -13.04 0.27
C MET A 100 -1.83 -14.48 0.55
N HIS A 101 -2.69 -15.29 1.19
CA HIS A 101 -2.41 -16.71 1.46
C HIS A 101 -3.10 -17.63 0.44
N GLU A 102 -4.27 -17.27 -0.06
CA GLU A 102 -5.08 -18.09 -0.95
C GLU A 102 -4.78 -17.87 -2.44
N ASP A 103 -4.50 -16.60 -2.85
CA ASP A 103 -4.21 -16.26 -4.24
C ASP A 103 -2.70 -16.45 -4.55
N ASP A 104 -2.36 -16.65 -5.81
CA ASP A 104 -0.95 -16.68 -6.25
C ASP A 104 -0.24 -15.36 -5.90
N TYR A 105 -0.93 -14.25 -6.10
CA TYR A 105 -0.57 -12.92 -5.61
C TYR A 105 -1.78 -11.97 -5.67
N VAL A 106 -1.75 -10.93 -4.88
CA VAL A 106 -2.72 -9.84 -4.88
C VAL A 106 -2.14 -8.67 -5.67
N ALA A 107 -2.75 -8.35 -6.81
CA ALA A 107 -2.37 -7.18 -7.61
C ALA A 107 -3.16 -5.94 -7.17
N ALA A 108 -2.47 -4.79 -7.08
CA ALA A 108 -3.09 -3.52 -6.76
C ALA A 108 -2.55 -2.38 -7.65
N LEU A 109 -3.38 -1.40 -7.91
CA LEU A 109 -3.02 -0.17 -8.60
C LEU A 109 -3.16 1.02 -7.65
N GLY A 110 -2.28 2.01 -7.80
CA GLY A 110 -2.36 3.26 -7.07
C GLY A 110 -3.57 4.08 -7.50
N ALA A 111 -4.57 4.25 -6.63
CA ALA A 111 -5.72 5.12 -6.86
C ALA A 111 -5.45 6.54 -6.36
N LEU A 112 -5.85 7.55 -7.14
CA LEU A 112 -5.74 8.96 -6.81
C LEU A 112 -7.12 9.58 -6.48
N THR A 113 -8.19 9.02 -7.03
CA THR A 113 -9.56 9.51 -6.87
C THR A 113 -10.53 8.38 -6.52
N GLY A 114 -11.66 8.74 -5.88
CA GLY A 114 -12.73 7.78 -5.60
C GLY A 114 -13.31 7.13 -6.86
N GLY A 115 -13.43 7.87 -7.96
CA GLY A 115 -13.88 7.32 -9.25
C GLY A 115 -12.92 6.25 -9.78
N GLN A 116 -11.61 6.47 -9.70
CA GLN A 116 -10.63 5.45 -10.06
C GLN A 116 -10.76 4.20 -9.21
N ALA A 117 -10.92 4.35 -7.87
CA ALA A 117 -11.10 3.22 -6.97
C ALA A 117 -12.35 2.39 -7.36
N VAL A 118 -13.48 3.04 -7.65
CA VAL A 118 -14.70 2.38 -8.11
C VAL A 118 -14.46 1.61 -9.41
N GLN A 119 -13.80 2.21 -10.41
CA GLN A 119 -13.53 1.53 -11.67
C GLN A 119 -12.51 0.38 -11.52
N MET A 120 -11.51 0.51 -10.65
CA MET A 120 -10.57 -0.59 -10.35
C MET A 120 -11.29 -1.81 -9.78
N VAL A 121 -12.20 -1.61 -8.82
CA VAL A 121 -12.96 -2.71 -8.22
C VAL A 121 -13.95 -3.31 -9.22
N ARG A 122 -14.63 -2.49 -9.99
CA ARG A 122 -15.54 -2.93 -11.06
C ARG A 122 -14.82 -3.75 -12.12
N ALA A 123 -13.58 -3.38 -12.46
CA ALA A 123 -12.72 -4.13 -13.38
C ALA A 123 -12.15 -5.43 -12.79
N GLY A 124 -12.42 -5.74 -11.51
CA GLY A 124 -12.06 -7.01 -10.87
C GLY A 124 -10.80 -6.98 -10.02
N LEU A 125 -10.19 -5.81 -9.75
CA LEU A 125 -9.07 -5.75 -8.81
C LEU A 125 -9.55 -6.04 -7.38
N LYS A 126 -8.77 -6.86 -6.67
CA LYS A 126 -9.07 -7.33 -5.31
C LYS A 126 -8.50 -6.45 -4.20
N ALA A 127 -7.63 -5.49 -4.54
CA ALA A 127 -7.03 -4.55 -3.61
C ALA A 127 -6.69 -3.23 -4.30
N ILE A 128 -6.55 -2.17 -3.50
CA ILE A 128 -6.11 -0.84 -3.94
C ILE A 128 -4.85 -0.47 -3.17
N TYR A 129 -3.88 0.10 -3.87
CA TYR A 129 -2.74 0.77 -3.25
C TYR A 129 -2.97 2.29 -3.17
N LEU A 130 -2.58 2.90 -2.06
CA LEU A 130 -2.65 4.34 -1.88
C LEU A 130 -1.24 4.89 -1.66
N SER A 131 -0.74 5.58 -2.69
CA SER A 131 0.62 6.07 -2.80
C SER A 131 0.81 7.44 -2.14
N GLY A 132 1.78 7.57 -1.25
CA GLY A 132 2.23 8.86 -0.72
C GLY A 132 2.72 9.79 -1.81
N TRP A 133 3.41 9.27 -2.83
CA TRP A 133 3.82 10.05 -4.01
C TRP A 133 2.62 10.70 -4.72
N GLN A 134 1.55 9.96 -4.96
CA GLN A 134 0.34 10.52 -5.59
C GLN A 134 -0.35 11.55 -4.69
N VAL A 135 -0.31 11.33 -3.37
CA VAL A 135 -0.81 12.30 -2.40
C VAL A 135 0.02 13.58 -2.44
N ALA A 136 1.35 13.47 -2.44
CA ALA A 136 2.24 14.63 -2.56
C ALA A 136 1.97 15.43 -3.84
N ALA A 137 1.80 14.73 -4.96
CA ALA A 137 1.62 15.35 -6.27
C ALA A 137 0.28 16.10 -6.41
N ASP A 138 -0.86 15.49 -5.99
CA ASP A 138 -2.17 16.00 -6.42
C ASP A 138 -3.34 15.74 -5.43
N ALA A 139 -3.10 15.15 -4.26
CA ALA A 139 -4.19 14.82 -3.34
C ALA A 139 -3.94 15.20 -1.88
N ASN A 140 -2.95 16.02 -1.58
CA ASN A 140 -2.64 16.43 -0.23
C ASN A 140 -3.55 17.55 0.27
N LEU A 141 -3.67 17.65 1.60
CA LEU A 141 -4.53 18.65 2.26
C LEU A 141 -3.93 20.06 2.26
N ALA A 142 -2.67 20.24 1.93
CA ALA A 142 -2.07 21.57 1.73
C ALA A 142 -2.49 22.21 0.40
N GLY A 143 -3.02 21.40 -0.56
CA GLY A 143 -3.40 21.89 -1.90
C GLY A 143 -2.24 22.26 -2.78
N GLY A 144 -1.01 21.86 -2.42
CA GLY A 144 0.20 22.09 -3.22
C GLY A 144 0.56 20.89 -4.08
N THR A 145 1.44 21.09 -5.06
CA THR A 145 2.10 20.03 -5.82
C THR A 145 3.51 19.86 -5.30
N TYR A 146 3.83 18.73 -4.72
CA TYR A 146 5.12 18.46 -4.09
C TYR A 146 5.79 17.20 -4.65
N PRO A 147 7.13 17.17 -4.66
CA PRO A 147 7.84 15.90 -4.77
C PRO A 147 7.54 15.03 -3.54
N ASP A 148 7.75 13.74 -3.69
CA ASP A 148 7.58 12.77 -2.60
C ASP A 148 8.73 12.87 -1.58
N GLN A 149 8.61 13.84 -0.69
CA GLN A 149 9.59 14.22 0.35
C GLN A 149 8.90 14.59 1.67
N SER A 150 7.72 14.03 1.95
CA SER A 150 6.93 14.29 3.16
C SER A 150 6.64 15.79 3.42
N LEU A 151 6.45 16.58 2.35
CA LEU A 151 6.19 18.03 2.45
C LEU A 151 4.72 18.37 2.69
N TYR A 152 3.85 17.38 2.67
CA TYR A 152 2.42 17.56 2.89
C TYR A 152 2.01 17.21 4.33
N PRO A 153 0.84 17.69 4.81
CA PRO A 153 0.34 17.38 6.14
C PRO A 153 0.15 15.87 6.35
N VAL A 154 0.56 15.37 7.52
CA VAL A 154 0.54 13.92 7.87
C VAL A 154 -0.82 13.26 7.71
N ASN A 155 -1.91 13.99 7.90
CA ASN A 155 -3.28 13.50 7.75
C ASN A 155 -3.79 13.46 6.30
N SER A 156 -2.95 13.77 5.31
CA SER A 156 -3.36 13.77 3.89
C SER A 156 -3.65 12.35 3.38
N VAL A 157 -2.79 11.37 3.71
CA VAL A 157 -3.02 9.96 3.31
C VAL A 157 -4.26 9.39 3.99
N PRO A 158 -4.46 9.50 5.32
CA PRO A 158 -5.72 9.09 5.96
C PRO A 158 -6.97 9.72 5.34
N ALA A 159 -6.91 11.01 5.00
CA ALA A 159 -8.03 11.70 4.34
C ALA A 159 -8.36 11.10 2.96
N LEU A 160 -7.35 10.73 2.18
CA LEU A 160 -7.56 10.06 0.90
C LEU A 160 -8.08 8.63 1.08
N VAL A 161 -7.55 7.83 2.02
CA VAL A 161 -8.11 6.50 2.38
C VAL A 161 -9.60 6.61 2.65
N LYS A 162 -10.01 7.58 3.50
CA LYS A 162 -11.42 7.81 3.81
C LYS A 162 -12.23 8.19 2.58
N ARG A 163 -11.70 9.02 1.68
CA ARG A 163 -12.35 9.40 0.42
C ARG A 163 -12.59 8.18 -0.48
N LEU A 164 -11.58 7.32 -0.65
CA LEU A 164 -11.70 6.10 -1.46
C LEU A 164 -12.74 5.15 -0.86
N ASN A 165 -12.68 4.88 0.44
CA ASN A 165 -13.66 4.06 1.14
C ASN A 165 -15.09 4.62 1.02
N ASN A 166 -15.27 5.94 1.08
CA ASN A 166 -16.57 6.57 0.89
C ASN A 166 -17.11 6.40 -0.53
N ALA A 167 -16.24 6.44 -1.56
CA ALA A 167 -16.63 6.19 -2.95
C ALA A 167 -17.05 4.73 -3.15
N LEU A 168 -16.26 3.78 -2.63
CA LEU A 168 -16.60 2.35 -2.68
C LEU A 168 -17.90 2.05 -1.92
N ARG A 169 -18.09 2.62 -0.75
CA ARG A 169 -19.35 2.51 0.00
C ARG A 169 -20.53 3.09 -0.75
N ARG A 170 -20.34 4.20 -1.49
CA ARG A 170 -21.41 4.74 -2.35
C ARG A 170 -21.75 3.81 -3.48
N ALA A 171 -20.78 3.20 -4.14
CA ALA A 171 -21.00 2.19 -5.17
C ALA A 171 -21.78 0.97 -4.62
N ASP A 172 -21.42 0.49 -3.43
CA ASP A 172 -22.11 -0.58 -2.71
C ASP A 172 -23.58 -0.21 -2.42
N GLN A 173 -23.84 1.02 -1.96
CA GLN A 173 -25.19 1.52 -1.71
C GLN A 173 -26.03 1.65 -2.98
N ILE A 174 -25.44 2.04 -4.11
CA ILE A 174 -26.12 2.11 -5.41
C ILE A 174 -26.53 0.71 -5.84
N ASP A 175 -25.59 -0.24 -5.83
CA ASP A 175 -25.86 -1.63 -6.20
C ASP A 175 -26.93 -2.28 -5.30
N SER A 176 -26.94 -1.94 -4.00
CA SER A 176 -27.95 -2.43 -3.05
C SER A 176 -29.36 -1.91 -3.39
N VAL A 177 -29.48 -0.65 -3.82
CA VAL A 177 -30.77 -0.05 -4.24
C VAL A 177 -31.24 -0.62 -5.57
N GLU A 178 -30.32 -0.85 -6.50
CA GLU A 178 -30.62 -1.40 -7.83
C GLU A 178 -30.83 -2.91 -7.83
N GLY A 179 -30.49 -3.60 -6.73
CA GLY A 179 -30.68 -5.05 -6.56
C GLY A 179 -29.65 -5.91 -7.29
N ASP A 180 -28.54 -5.34 -7.76
CA ASP A 180 -27.52 -6.06 -8.53
C ASP A 180 -26.49 -6.80 -7.67
N GLY A 181 -26.09 -6.26 -6.55
CA GLY A 181 -25.32 -6.84 -5.41
C GLY A 181 -24.24 -7.89 -5.69
N LYS A 182 -23.64 -7.90 -6.90
CA LYS A 182 -22.69 -8.94 -7.33
C LYS A 182 -21.24 -8.60 -7.03
N ILE A 183 -20.93 -7.31 -6.80
CA ILE A 183 -19.58 -6.83 -6.62
C ILE A 183 -19.33 -6.62 -5.12
N ASP A 184 -18.27 -7.20 -4.58
CA ASP A 184 -17.79 -6.85 -3.25
C ASP A 184 -16.92 -5.59 -3.34
N TRP A 185 -17.57 -4.43 -3.20
CA TRP A 185 -16.97 -3.11 -3.35
C TRP A 185 -15.91 -2.77 -2.30
N LEU A 186 -16.05 -3.30 -1.08
CA LEU A 186 -15.21 -2.92 0.04
C LEU A 186 -13.91 -3.73 0.04
N VAL A 187 -13.11 -3.55 -1.02
CA VAL A 187 -11.80 -4.17 -1.14
C VAL A 187 -10.77 -3.53 -0.19
N PRO A 188 -9.75 -4.29 0.25
CA PRO A 188 -8.70 -3.76 1.12
C PRO A 188 -7.90 -2.63 0.44
N ILE A 189 -7.57 -1.59 1.21
CA ILE A 189 -6.68 -0.50 0.82
C ILE A 189 -5.39 -0.64 1.63
N VAL A 190 -4.24 -0.73 0.94
CA VAL A 190 -2.91 -0.66 1.55
C VAL A 190 -2.36 0.74 1.36
N ALA A 191 -2.03 1.42 2.46
CA ALA A 191 -1.72 2.84 2.48
C ALA A 191 -0.26 3.12 2.87
N ASP A 192 0.28 4.18 2.28
CA ASP A 192 1.63 4.70 2.49
C ASP A 192 1.67 5.59 3.74
N ALA A 193 2.47 5.21 4.74
CA ALA A 193 2.76 6.03 5.92
C ALA A 193 4.13 6.71 5.85
N GLU A 194 4.80 6.65 4.70
CA GLU A 194 6.12 7.23 4.52
C GLU A 194 7.12 6.77 5.60
N ALA A 195 7.99 7.64 6.07
CA ALA A 195 8.87 7.36 7.21
C ALA A 195 8.20 7.65 8.59
N GLY A 196 6.86 7.74 8.64
CA GLY A 196 6.10 7.97 9.87
C GLY A 196 6.00 9.44 10.31
N PHE A 197 6.48 10.40 9.51
CA PHE A 197 6.41 11.86 9.77
C PHE A 197 7.04 12.30 11.09
N GLY A 198 7.92 11.49 11.68
CA GLY A 198 8.60 11.83 12.94
C GLY A 198 9.13 10.59 13.67
N GLY A 199 8.95 10.57 14.98
CA GLY A 199 9.35 9.45 15.83
C GLY A 199 8.23 8.42 16.03
N SER A 200 8.43 7.49 16.98
CA SER A 200 7.49 6.41 17.28
C SER A 200 6.09 6.90 17.70
N LEU A 201 5.97 8.03 18.38
CA LEU A 201 4.67 8.60 18.73
C LEU A 201 3.91 9.11 17.51
N ASN A 202 4.62 9.71 16.53
CA ASN A 202 4.01 10.11 15.27
C ASN A 202 3.53 8.89 14.47
N ALA A 203 4.33 7.81 14.44
CA ALA A 203 3.93 6.56 13.78
C ALA A 203 2.71 5.92 14.44
N PHE A 204 2.60 5.95 15.78
CA PHE A 204 1.43 5.47 16.52
C PHE A 204 0.17 6.26 16.12
N GLU A 205 0.21 7.58 16.17
CA GLU A 205 -0.92 8.45 15.80
C GLU A 205 -1.30 8.33 14.33
N LEU A 206 -0.31 8.24 13.43
CA LEU A 206 -0.56 8.05 12.00
C LEU A 206 -1.24 6.70 11.72
N MET A 207 -0.77 5.60 12.35
CA MET A 207 -1.42 4.29 12.23
C MET A 207 -2.85 4.34 12.76
N THR A 208 -3.10 4.99 13.89
CA THR A 208 -4.44 5.20 14.44
C THR A 208 -5.34 5.90 13.40
N ALA A 209 -4.88 7.01 12.83
CA ALA A 209 -5.63 7.75 11.80
C ALA A 209 -5.88 6.92 10.52
N MET A 210 -4.94 6.07 10.12
CA MET A 210 -5.11 5.13 8.99
C MET A 210 -6.20 4.10 9.26
N ILE A 211 -6.23 3.53 10.47
CA ILE A 211 -7.25 2.57 10.91
C ILE A 211 -8.63 3.24 10.96
N GLU A 212 -8.74 4.42 11.52
CA GLU A 212 -9.98 5.21 11.56
C GLU A 212 -10.51 5.53 10.15
N ALA A 213 -9.62 5.77 9.21
CA ALA A 213 -9.95 5.99 7.80
C ALA A 213 -10.36 4.69 7.06
N GLY A 214 -10.10 3.51 7.64
CA GLY A 214 -10.45 2.21 7.09
C GLY A 214 -9.34 1.56 6.25
N ALA A 215 -8.06 1.87 6.50
CA ALA A 215 -6.95 1.18 5.86
C ALA A 215 -6.86 -0.30 6.33
N ALA A 216 -6.65 -1.20 5.40
CA ALA A 216 -6.48 -2.63 5.64
C ALA A 216 -5.03 -3.01 5.95
N GLY A 217 -4.11 -2.34 5.30
CA GLY A 217 -2.68 -2.47 5.50
C GLY A 217 -1.99 -1.12 5.45
N VAL A 218 -0.85 -1.00 6.11
CA VAL A 218 -0.07 0.23 6.16
C VAL A 218 1.40 -0.14 6.09
N HIS A 219 2.16 0.55 5.25
CA HIS A 219 3.61 0.40 5.24
C HIS A 219 4.31 1.64 5.79
N PHE A 220 5.43 1.38 6.47
CA PHE A 220 6.41 2.38 6.89
C PHE A 220 7.76 2.05 6.27
N GLU A 221 8.62 3.05 6.12
CA GLU A 221 9.96 2.90 5.55
C GLU A 221 11.06 3.40 6.49
N ASP A 222 12.27 2.84 6.36
CA ASP A 222 13.39 3.05 7.27
C ASP A 222 14.24 4.31 6.96
N GLN A 223 13.62 5.31 6.32
CA GLN A 223 14.25 6.59 6.07
C GLN A 223 14.11 7.57 7.25
N LEU A 224 15.02 8.54 7.33
CA LEU A 224 14.89 9.68 8.23
C LEU A 224 13.73 10.57 7.75
N ALA A 225 12.71 10.77 8.58
CA ALA A 225 11.49 11.47 8.21
C ALA A 225 11.73 12.92 7.69
N SER A 226 12.71 13.64 8.27
CA SER A 226 13.06 15.01 7.83
C SER A 226 13.81 15.06 6.51
N GLU A 227 14.42 13.96 6.08
CA GLU A 227 15.20 13.84 4.84
C GLU A 227 14.61 12.79 3.88
N LYS A 228 13.34 12.44 4.07
CA LYS A 228 12.65 11.44 3.26
C LYS A 228 12.70 11.80 1.77
N LYS A 229 12.94 10.81 0.96
CA LYS A 229 12.94 10.87 -0.50
C LYS A 229 12.11 9.71 -1.07
N CYS A 230 11.49 9.89 -2.23
CA CYS A 230 10.92 8.79 -2.99
C CYS A 230 11.97 7.68 -3.19
N GLY A 231 11.55 6.43 -3.20
CA GLY A 231 12.43 5.27 -3.36
C GLY A 231 13.36 5.35 -4.57
N HIS A 232 12.99 6.09 -5.61
CA HIS A 232 13.75 6.27 -6.85
C HIS A 232 14.52 7.60 -6.92
N LEU A 233 14.49 8.41 -5.86
CA LEU A 233 15.32 9.61 -5.74
C LEU A 233 16.65 9.29 -5.04
N GLY A 234 17.68 10.09 -5.32
CA GLY A 234 18.94 10.07 -4.59
C GLY A 234 18.85 10.77 -3.23
N GLY A 235 19.92 10.65 -2.43
CA GLY A 235 20.04 11.36 -1.16
C GLY A 235 19.20 10.80 -0.02
N LYS A 236 18.77 9.54 -0.11
CA LYS A 236 18.07 8.84 0.99
C LYS A 236 18.98 8.64 2.19
N VAL A 237 18.45 8.94 3.37
CA VAL A 237 19.12 8.78 4.65
C VAL A 237 18.36 7.74 5.47
N LEU A 238 19.00 6.63 5.80
CA LEU A 238 18.44 5.60 6.66
C LEU A 238 18.50 6.02 8.14
N VAL A 239 17.55 5.54 8.92
CA VAL A 239 17.66 5.52 10.38
C VAL A 239 18.29 4.20 10.84
N PRO A 240 18.89 4.12 12.07
CA PRO A 240 19.37 2.86 12.61
C PRO A 240 18.27 1.79 12.62
N THR A 241 18.64 0.54 12.34
CA THR A 241 17.74 -0.61 12.31
C THR A 241 16.84 -0.68 13.54
N ARG A 242 17.40 -0.48 14.77
CA ARG A 242 16.62 -0.45 16.01
C ARG A 242 15.59 0.68 16.07
N GLN A 243 15.86 1.82 15.46
CA GLN A 243 14.93 2.95 15.45
C GLN A 243 13.72 2.65 14.55
N PHE A 244 13.94 2.04 13.39
CA PHE A 244 12.82 1.63 12.54
C PHE A 244 12.02 0.48 13.17
N ILE A 245 12.65 -0.45 13.88
CA ILE A 245 11.91 -1.44 14.69
C ILE A 245 10.99 -0.74 15.70
N GLN A 246 11.42 0.33 16.36
CA GLN A 246 10.55 1.10 17.27
C GLN A 246 9.36 1.72 16.54
N THR A 247 9.53 2.18 15.29
CA THR A 247 8.44 2.66 14.44
C THR A 247 7.43 1.54 14.15
N LEU A 248 7.90 0.34 13.77
CA LEU A 248 7.05 -0.83 13.52
C LEU A 248 6.30 -1.27 14.77
N VAL A 249 6.99 -1.30 15.93
CA VAL A 249 6.38 -1.62 17.23
C VAL A 249 5.30 -0.61 17.61
N ALA A 250 5.54 0.69 17.39
CA ALA A 250 4.55 1.73 17.67
C ALA A 250 3.32 1.60 16.77
N ALA A 251 3.51 1.31 15.48
CA ALA A 251 2.43 1.06 14.55
C ALA A 251 1.63 -0.20 14.93
N ARG A 252 2.31 -1.30 15.32
CA ARG A 252 1.65 -2.51 15.80
C ARG A 252 0.87 -2.25 17.08
N LEU A 253 1.44 -1.52 18.03
CA LEU A 253 0.74 -1.15 19.27
C LEU A 253 -0.54 -0.34 18.98
N ALA A 254 -0.51 0.60 18.05
CA ALA A 254 -1.69 1.35 17.63
C ALA A 254 -2.79 0.42 17.08
N ALA A 255 -2.41 -0.55 16.24
CA ALA A 255 -3.34 -1.54 15.69
C ALA A 255 -3.94 -2.44 16.79
N ASP A 256 -3.12 -2.91 17.73
CA ASP A 256 -3.56 -3.73 18.86
C ASP A 256 -4.48 -2.92 19.82
N VAL A 257 -4.16 -1.65 20.09
CA VAL A 257 -5.00 -0.74 20.87
C VAL A 257 -6.35 -0.52 20.18
N ALA A 258 -6.36 -0.28 18.87
CA ALA A 258 -7.59 -0.17 18.09
C ALA A 258 -8.34 -1.51 17.96
N GLY A 259 -7.69 -2.63 18.27
CA GLY A 259 -8.24 -3.97 18.14
C GLY A 259 -8.47 -4.38 16.68
N VAL A 260 -7.67 -3.89 15.76
CA VAL A 260 -7.75 -4.17 14.32
C VAL A 260 -6.51 -4.95 13.87
N PRO A 261 -6.66 -6.10 13.19
CA PRO A 261 -5.54 -6.89 12.71
C PRO A 261 -4.92 -6.29 11.43
N THR A 262 -4.56 -5.01 11.47
CA THR A 262 -3.98 -4.28 10.34
C THR A 262 -2.73 -4.98 9.83
N VAL A 263 -2.63 -5.17 8.51
CA VAL A 263 -1.43 -5.73 7.88
C VAL A 263 -0.33 -4.67 7.89
N LEU A 264 0.73 -4.93 8.65
CA LEU A 264 1.88 -4.04 8.77
C LEU A 264 2.98 -4.48 7.80
N VAL A 265 3.38 -3.57 6.90
CA VAL A 265 4.43 -3.81 5.92
C VAL A 265 5.68 -3.00 6.32
N ALA A 266 6.81 -3.67 6.45
CA ALA A 266 8.10 -3.02 6.67
C ALA A 266 8.82 -2.85 5.33
N ARG A 267 9.01 -1.60 4.91
CA ARG A 267 9.80 -1.24 3.73
C ARG A 267 11.22 -0.85 4.13
N THR A 268 12.20 -1.34 3.37
CA THR A 268 13.57 -0.84 3.45
C THR A 268 14.01 -0.21 2.14
N ASP A 269 14.65 0.94 2.25
CA ASP A 269 15.27 1.67 1.14
C ASP A 269 16.79 1.43 1.05
N ALA A 270 17.32 0.49 1.83
CA ALA A 270 18.75 0.26 1.99
C ALA A 270 19.49 -0.21 0.73
N LEU A 271 18.76 -0.70 -0.32
CA LEU A 271 19.38 -1.10 -1.58
C LEU A 271 20.05 0.08 -2.29
N SER A 272 19.43 1.25 -2.25
CA SER A 272 19.88 2.45 -2.96
C SER A 272 20.21 3.63 -2.05
N ALA A 273 19.92 3.53 -0.75
CA ALA A 273 20.33 4.54 0.22
C ALA A 273 21.85 4.44 0.46
N THR A 274 22.50 5.60 0.52
CA THR A 274 23.94 5.70 0.72
C THR A 274 24.33 6.39 2.02
N LEU A 275 23.35 6.77 2.84
CA LEU A 275 23.54 7.51 4.08
C LEU A 275 22.79 6.86 5.23
N LEU A 276 23.36 6.96 6.44
CA LEU A 276 22.77 6.53 7.72
C LEU A 276 23.00 7.61 8.78
N THR A 277 21.99 7.84 9.62
CA THR A 277 22.05 8.90 10.65
C THR A 277 23.06 8.62 11.77
N SER A 278 23.20 7.35 12.19
CA SER A 278 24.01 6.97 13.37
C SER A 278 24.44 5.50 13.32
N ASP A 279 25.57 5.20 13.92
CA ASP A 279 26.19 3.87 14.08
C ASP A 279 25.83 3.17 15.40
N VAL A 280 24.78 3.62 16.08
CA VAL A 280 24.40 3.10 17.41
C VAL A 280 23.89 1.66 17.39
N ASP A 281 23.52 1.15 16.22
CA ASP A 281 23.06 -0.23 16.03
C ASP A 281 24.19 -1.08 15.43
N GLU A 282 24.56 -2.16 16.11
CA GLU A 282 25.66 -3.03 15.67
C GLU A 282 25.36 -3.72 14.33
N ARG A 283 24.08 -3.96 14.03
CA ARG A 283 23.63 -4.57 12.77
C ARG A 283 23.91 -3.71 11.55
N ASP A 284 23.99 -2.39 11.73
CA ASP A 284 24.26 -1.46 10.64
C ASP A 284 25.76 -1.24 10.41
N ARG A 285 26.62 -1.49 11.41
CA ARG A 285 28.05 -1.13 11.39
C ARG A 285 28.83 -1.78 10.26
N GLU A 286 28.52 -3.03 9.92
CA GLU A 286 29.22 -3.73 8.84
C GLU A 286 29.03 -3.10 7.46
N PHE A 287 27.98 -2.30 7.27
CA PHE A 287 27.66 -1.61 6.02
C PHE A 287 28.23 -0.18 5.95
N LEU A 288 28.79 0.33 7.05
CA LEU A 288 29.34 1.68 7.10
C LEU A 288 30.72 1.75 6.44
N THR A 289 31.02 2.95 5.93
CA THR A 289 32.38 3.36 5.59
C THR A 289 32.92 4.28 6.69
N ASP A 290 34.22 4.59 6.63
CA ASP A 290 34.84 5.55 7.56
C ASP A 290 34.50 7.02 7.21
N GLU A 291 33.80 7.26 6.12
CA GLU A 291 33.45 8.60 5.62
C GLU A 291 32.15 9.13 6.20
N ARG A 292 32.12 10.45 6.44
CA ARG A 292 30.93 11.19 6.82
C ARG A 292 30.63 12.32 5.85
N THR A 293 29.35 12.70 5.77
CA THR A 293 28.92 13.89 5.05
C THR A 293 29.12 15.16 5.88
N PRO A 294 29.05 16.37 5.26
CA PRO A 294 29.06 17.63 6.00
C PRO A 294 28.00 17.74 7.11
N GLU A 295 26.84 17.12 6.90
CA GLU A 295 25.74 17.06 7.89
C GLU A 295 26.03 16.05 9.03
N GLY A 296 27.07 15.24 8.90
CA GLY A 296 27.48 14.25 9.88
C GLY A 296 26.90 12.86 9.68
N PHE A 297 26.17 12.59 8.61
CA PHE A 297 25.68 11.26 8.26
C PHE A 297 26.83 10.31 7.90
N PHE A 298 26.69 9.05 8.29
CA PHE A 298 27.60 7.99 7.85
C PHE A 298 27.30 7.61 6.40
N ARG A 299 28.34 7.30 5.62
CA ARG A 299 28.17 6.70 4.30
C ARG A 299 27.99 5.18 4.43
N VAL A 300 27.07 4.66 3.64
CA VAL A 300 26.72 3.22 3.57
C VAL A 300 27.23 2.65 2.25
N ARG A 301 27.81 1.45 2.29
CA ARG A 301 28.20 0.70 1.11
C ARG A 301 26.96 0.17 0.40
N PRO A 302 26.88 0.31 -0.93
CA PRO A 302 25.77 -0.25 -1.71
C PRO A 302 25.88 -1.79 -1.75
N GLY A 303 24.73 -2.46 -1.94
CA GLY A 303 24.64 -3.90 -2.10
C GLY A 303 23.32 -4.45 -1.58
N ILE A 304 22.98 -5.66 -1.98
CA ILE A 304 21.74 -6.33 -1.57
C ILE A 304 21.83 -6.86 -0.13
N GLU A 305 23.04 -6.97 0.42
CA GLU A 305 23.28 -7.47 1.77
C GLU A 305 22.64 -6.57 2.85
N ALA A 306 22.70 -5.25 2.67
CA ALA A 306 22.13 -4.31 3.62
C ALA A 306 20.58 -4.42 3.71
N PRO A 307 19.80 -4.38 2.62
CA PRO A 307 18.36 -4.60 2.71
C PRO A 307 17.98 -5.99 3.22
N ILE A 308 18.76 -7.05 2.93
CA ILE A 308 18.54 -8.38 3.49
C ILE A 308 18.73 -8.35 5.01
N ALA A 309 19.86 -7.86 5.51
CA ALA A 309 20.15 -7.81 6.95
C ALA A 309 19.09 -7.02 7.72
N ARG A 310 18.66 -5.86 7.18
CA ARG A 310 17.59 -5.04 7.75
C ARG A 310 16.25 -5.76 7.74
N SER A 311 15.87 -6.36 6.62
CA SER A 311 14.60 -7.08 6.52
C SER A 311 14.53 -8.28 7.44
N LEU A 312 15.63 -9.02 7.64
CA LEU A 312 15.71 -10.09 8.62
C LEU A 312 15.49 -9.57 10.06
N ALA A 313 16.00 -8.36 10.36
CA ALA A 313 15.78 -7.73 11.66
C ALA A 313 14.33 -7.22 11.84
N TYR A 314 13.66 -6.82 10.76
CA TYR A 314 12.27 -6.33 10.76
C TYR A 314 11.23 -7.46 10.76
N ALA A 315 11.57 -8.64 10.25
CA ALA A 315 10.66 -9.76 10.05
C ALA A 315 9.81 -10.14 11.27
N PRO A 316 10.33 -10.12 12.53
CA PRO A 316 9.51 -10.41 13.71
C PRO A 316 8.51 -9.31 14.07
N TYR A 317 8.60 -8.12 13.49
CA TYR A 317 7.82 -6.93 13.86
C TYR A 317 6.82 -6.50 12.80
N ALA A 318 6.84 -7.12 11.61
CA ALA A 318 5.95 -6.80 10.50
C ALA A 318 5.33 -8.07 9.92
N ASP A 319 4.18 -7.95 9.27
CA ASP A 319 3.50 -9.06 8.59
C ASP A 319 4.15 -9.33 7.22
N VAL A 320 4.50 -8.27 6.50
CA VAL A 320 5.03 -8.31 5.14
C VAL A 320 6.34 -7.52 5.08
N LEU A 321 7.30 -8.01 4.30
CA LEU A 321 8.55 -7.31 4.04
C LEU A 321 8.59 -6.80 2.60
N TRP A 322 9.10 -5.59 2.42
CA TRP A 322 9.30 -4.96 1.12
C TRP A 322 10.67 -4.28 1.08
N PHE A 323 11.51 -4.66 0.12
CA PHE A 323 12.70 -3.89 -0.22
C PHE A 323 12.46 -3.10 -1.51
N GLU A 324 12.77 -1.82 -1.50
CA GLU A 324 12.59 -0.96 -2.68
C GLU A 324 13.71 -1.20 -3.68
N THR A 325 13.35 -1.47 -4.94
CA THR A 325 14.28 -1.77 -6.02
C THR A 325 14.41 -0.60 -7.00
N SER A 326 15.45 -0.60 -7.84
CA SER A 326 15.71 0.45 -8.83
C SER A 326 15.49 0.00 -10.28
N SER A 327 15.27 -1.28 -10.49
CA SER A 327 15.02 -1.90 -11.80
C SER A 327 14.19 -3.18 -11.63
N PRO A 328 13.48 -3.65 -12.67
CA PRO A 328 12.78 -4.93 -12.65
C PRO A 328 13.81 -6.07 -12.81
N ASP A 329 14.27 -6.62 -11.70
CA ASP A 329 15.31 -7.66 -11.65
C ASP A 329 14.81 -8.84 -10.81
N LEU A 330 14.39 -9.93 -11.49
CA LEU A 330 13.91 -11.16 -10.86
C LEU A 330 15.00 -11.91 -10.11
N GLU A 331 16.25 -11.83 -10.55
CA GLU A 331 17.36 -12.46 -9.84
C GLU A 331 17.63 -11.77 -8.49
N GLN A 332 17.60 -10.46 -8.48
CA GLN A 332 17.71 -9.69 -7.24
C GLN A 332 16.53 -9.99 -6.30
N ALA A 333 15.33 -10.07 -6.85
CA ALA A 333 14.13 -10.44 -6.08
C ALA A 333 14.25 -11.86 -5.51
N ARG A 334 14.78 -12.82 -6.27
CA ARG A 334 15.02 -14.20 -5.86
C ARG A 334 16.03 -14.28 -4.71
N ILE A 335 17.17 -13.61 -4.85
CA ILE A 335 18.21 -13.58 -3.80
C ILE A 335 17.65 -13.06 -2.48
N PHE A 336 16.85 -11.98 -2.54
CA PHE A 336 16.22 -11.43 -1.35
C PHE A 336 15.21 -12.41 -0.73
N ALA A 337 14.32 -12.98 -1.54
CA ALA A 337 13.30 -13.92 -1.08
C ALA A 337 13.90 -15.17 -0.44
N GLU A 338 14.92 -15.77 -1.08
CA GLU A 338 15.63 -16.95 -0.54
C GLU A 338 16.26 -16.65 0.82
N ALA A 339 16.95 -15.51 0.94
CA ALA A 339 17.59 -15.11 2.19
C ALA A 339 16.57 -14.89 3.33
N VAL A 340 15.42 -14.30 3.02
CA VAL A 340 14.34 -14.12 4.00
C VAL A 340 13.73 -15.47 4.38
N HIS A 341 13.38 -16.30 3.41
CA HIS A 341 12.70 -17.58 3.66
C HIS A 341 13.59 -18.65 4.31
N GLU A 342 14.91 -18.56 4.17
CA GLU A 342 15.87 -19.40 4.93
C GLU A 342 15.71 -19.20 6.44
N ARG A 343 15.38 -17.97 6.88
CA ARG A 343 15.25 -17.61 8.30
C ARG A 343 13.80 -17.55 8.79
N PHE A 344 12.90 -17.14 7.91
CA PHE A 344 11.47 -16.96 8.19
C PHE A 344 10.64 -17.64 7.09
N PRO A 345 10.54 -18.99 7.11
CA PRO A 345 9.78 -19.72 6.11
C PRO A 345 8.35 -19.22 5.98
N GLY A 346 7.91 -18.95 4.75
CA GLY A 346 6.55 -18.46 4.47
C GLY A 346 6.31 -16.98 4.77
N LYS A 347 7.33 -16.21 5.14
CA LYS A 347 7.19 -14.76 5.33
C LYS A 347 6.71 -14.09 4.07
N LEU A 348 5.61 -13.34 4.17
CA LEU A 348 5.02 -12.63 3.03
C LEU A 348 5.94 -11.49 2.58
N LEU A 349 6.04 -11.34 1.26
CA LEU A 349 6.81 -10.28 0.63
C LEU A 349 5.90 -9.40 -0.23
N ALA A 350 6.29 -8.12 -0.39
CA ALA A 350 5.65 -7.18 -1.29
C ALA A 350 6.64 -6.65 -2.34
N TYR A 351 6.15 -6.31 -3.53
CA TYR A 351 6.96 -5.78 -4.62
C TYR A 351 6.29 -4.58 -5.29
N ASN A 352 7.04 -3.50 -5.45
CA ASN A 352 6.64 -2.35 -6.25
C ASN A 352 7.03 -2.57 -7.71
N CYS A 353 6.04 -2.88 -8.56
CA CYS A 353 6.18 -2.87 -10.01
C CYS A 353 6.22 -1.41 -10.51
N SER A 354 7.29 -0.71 -10.16
CA SER A 354 7.37 0.73 -10.24
C SER A 354 7.21 1.28 -11.66
N PRO A 355 6.43 2.36 -11.85
CA PRO A 355 6.40 3.11 -13.11
C PRO A 355 7.68 3.90 -13.38
N SER A 356 8.59 4.00 -12.40
CA SER A 356 9.94 4.57 -12.59
C SER A 356 10.86 3.64 -13.37
N PHE A 357 10.50 2.37 -13.50
CA PHE A 357 11.22 1.44 -14.37
C PHE A 357 10.84 1.67 -15.84
N ASN A 358 11.83 1.73 -16.70
CA ASN A 358 11.58 1.59 -18.13
C ASN A 358 11.56 0.10 -18.48
N TRP A 359 10.41 -0.55 -18.29
CA TRP A 359 10.23 -2.00 -18.40
C TRP A 359 10.81 -2.57 -19.69
N ARG A 360 10.45 -2.00 -20.85
CA ARG A 360 10.94 -2.46 -22.18
C ARG A 360 12.42 -2.21 -22.43
N LYS A 361 13.10 -1.42 -21.60
CA LYS A 361 14.55 -1.26 -21.65
C LYS A 361 15.28 -2.43 -20.99
N HIS A 362 14.63 -3.11 -20.07
CA HIS A 362 15.21 -4.15 -19.22
C HIS A 362 14.77 -5.56 -19.61
N LEU A 363 13.50 -5.71 -20.02
CA LEU A 363 12.83 -6.99 -20.22
C LEU A 363 12.15 -7.03 -21.58
N ASP A 364 12.07 -8.22 -22.17
CA ASP A 364 11.28 -8.49 -23.37
C ASP A 364 9.80 -8.74 -23.02
N ASP A 365 8.96 -8.99 -24.03
CA ASP A 365 7.51 -9.12 -23.86
C ASP A 365 7.14 -10.39 -23.07
N ASP A 366 7.87 -11.49 -23.24
CA ASP A 366 7.63 -12.76 -22.55
C ASP A 366 8.05 -12.65 -21.07
N GLU A 367 9.18 -12.00 -20.79
CA GLU A 367 9.65 -11.71 -19.44
C GLU A 367 8.67 -10.78 -18.70
N ILE A 368 8.18 -9.73 -19.36
CA ILE A 368 7.16 -8.83 -18.79
C ILE A 368 5.88 -9.61 -18.48
N ALA A 369 5.41 -10.47 -19.40
CA ALA A 369 4.19 -11.26 -19.20
C ALA A 369 4.31 -12.29 -18.08
N GLY A 370 5.53 -12.79 -17.79
CA GLY A 370 5.83 -13.75 -16.71
C GLY A 370 6.08 -13.10 -15.37
N PHE A 371 6.54 -11.85 -15.34
CA PHE A 371 7.19 -11.18 -14.20
C PHE A 371 6.43 -11.30 -12.87
N GLN A 372 5.16 -10.95 -12.86
CA GLN A 372 4.35 -10.98 -11.63
C GLN A 372 4.09 -12.40 -11.12
N ARG A 373 3.93 -13.38 -12.01
CA ARG A 373 3.76 -14.79 -11.60
C ARG A 373 5.03 -15.34 -10.97
N GLU A 374 6.18 -15.02 -11.54
CA GLU A 374 7.48 -15.43 -10.99
C GLU A 374 7.72 -14.81 -9.62
N LEU A 375 7.42 -13.53 -9.45
CA LEU A 375 7.43 -12.89 -8.14
C LEU A 375 6.49 -13.59 -7.14
N GLY A 376 5.26 -13.90 -7.55
CA GLY A 376 4.29 -14.62 -6.72
C GLY A 376 4.82 -15.98 -6.26
N ALA A 377 5.46 -16.74 -7.16
CA ALA A 377 6.09 -18.02 -6.84
C ALA A 377 7.25 -17.89 -5.83
N MET A 378 7.92 -16.74 -5.79
CA MET A 378 8.98 -16.43 -4.81
C MET A 378 8.43 -15.92 -3.46
N GLY A 379 7.09 -15.77 -3.31
CA GLY A 379 6.47 -15.29 -2.07
C GLY A 379 6.17 -13.79 -2.03
N TYR A 380 6.33 -13.06 -3.13
CA TYR A 380 5.86 -11.68 -3.25
C TYR A 380 4.34 -11.66 -3.46
N ARG A 381 3.61 -11.80 -2.37
CA ARG A 381 2.16 -12.00 -2.35
C ARG A 381 1.35 -10.72 -2.52
N PHE A 382 1.95 -9.56 -2.31
CA PHE A 382 1.33 -8.26 -2.59
C PHE A 382 2.18 -7.49 -3.60
N GLN A 383 1.62 -7.22 -4.79
CA GLN A 383 2.32 -6.57 -5.89
C GLN A 383 1.51 -5.38 -6.39
N PHE A 384 2.16 -4.26 -6.62
CA PHE A 384 1.42 -3.03 -6.93
C PHE A 384 2.20 -2.10 -7.86
N ILE A 385 1.43 -1.25 -8.58
CA ILE A 385 1.96 -0.15 -9.39
C ILE A 385 1.60 1.15 -8.67
N THR A 386 2.58 1.79 -8.06
CA THR A 386 2.39 2.94 -7.17
C THR A 386 1.65 4.12 -7.81
N LEU A 387 2.00 4.49 -9.05
CA LEU A 387 1.54 5.72 -9.70
C LEU A 387 0.56 5.45 -10.87
N ALA A 388 -0.09 4.29 -10.89
CA ALA A 388 -1.00 3.92 -12.00
C ALA A 388 -2.10 4.96 -12.21
N GLY A 389 -2.72 5.45 -11.14
CA GLY A 389 -3.77 6.46 -11.21
C GLY A 389 -3.28 7.79 -11.77
N PHE A 390 -2.09 8.25 -11.35
CA PHE A 390 -1.49 9.47 -11.86
C PHE A 390 -1.20 9.36 -13.36
N HIS A 391 -0.55 8.31 -13.80
CA HIS A 391 -0.21 8.13 -15.22
C HIS A 391 -1.45 7.97 -16.11
N ALA A 392 -2.42 7.16 -15.68
CA ALA A 392 -3.65 6.97 -16.45
C ALA A 392 -4.44 8.28 -16.59
N LEU A 393 -4.59 9.05 -15.50
CA LEU A 393 -5.31 10.32 -15.51
C LEU A 393 -4.61 11.35 -16.42
N ASN A 394 -3.31 11.54 -16.26
CA ASN A 394 -2.57 12.55 -17.02
C ASN A 394 -2.45 12.19 -18.50
N ALA A 395 -2.18 10.92 -18.84
CA ALA A 395 -2.08 10.48 -20.23
C ALA A 395 -3.42 10.66 -20.97
N SER A 396 -4.53 10.20 -20.37
CA SER A 396 -5.85 10.31 -21.00
C SER A 396 -6.29 11.77 -21.16
N MET A 397 -6.04 12.62 -20.18
CA MET A 397 -6.36 14.05 -20.28
C MET A 397 -5.50 14.76 -21.32
N PHE A 398 -4.20 14.45 -21.36
CA PHE A 398 -3.31 15.03 -22.38
C PHE A 398 -3.76 14.63 -23.80
N GLU A 399 -4.05 13.35 -24.03
CA GLU A 399 -4.52 12.85 -25.33
C GLU A 399 -5.79 13.58 -25.78
N LEU A 400 -6.79 13.66 -24.88
CA LEU A 400 -8.04 14.37 -25.15
C LEU A 400 -7.80 15.85 -25.44
N ALA A 401 -7.08 16.55 -24.57
CA ALA A 401 -6.86 17.99 -24.70
C ALA A 401 -6.05 18.34 -25.97
N HIS A 402 -5.03 17.53 -26.27
CA HIS A 402 -4.22 17.73 -27.48
C HIS A 402 -5.00 17.60 -28.78
N ALA A 403 -5.90 16.61 -28.84
CA ALA A 403 -6.80 16.43 -29.98
C ALA A 403 -7.92 17.48 -30.01
N TYR A 404 -8.54 17.76 -28.87
CA TYR A 404 -9.64 18.73 -28.76
C TYR A 404 -9.21 20.15 -29.15
N ALA A 405 -8.00 20.57 -28.80
CA ALA A 405 -7.47 21.88 -29.18
C ALA A 405 -7.35 22.08 -30.70
N LYS A 406 -7.31 21.01 -31.48
CA LYS A 406 -7.18 21.05 -32.95
C LYS A 406 -8.49 20.75 -33.67
N GLU A 407 -9.29 19.84 -33.14
CA GLU A 407 -10.42 19.22 -33.83
C GLU A 407 -11.77 19.55 -33.19
N GLY A 408 -11.78 20.02 -31.92
CA GLY A 408 -13.00 20.28 -31.18
C GLY A 408 -13.80 19.03 -30.85
N MET A 409 -15.11 19.06 -31.02
CA MET A 409 -16.04 17.99 -30.63
C MET A 409 -15.73 16.58 -31.18
N PRO A 410 -15.23 16.41 -32.41
CA PRO A 410 -14.83 15.06 -32.88
C PRO A 410 -13.83 14.35 -31.96
N ALA A 411 -12.92 15.09 -31.32
CA ALA A 411 -11.98 14.49 -30.36
C ALA A 411 -12.69 13.99 -29.10
N TYR A 412 -13.65 14.75 -28.59
CA TYR A 412 -14.46 14.33 -27.43
C TYR A 412 -15.35 13.12 -27.74
N VAL A 413 -15.97 13.11 -28.93
CA VAL A 413 -16.84 11.97 -29.35
C VAL A 413 -16.05 10.67 -29.42
N ARG A 414 -14.79 10.69 -29.86
CA ARG A 414 -13.93 9.50 -29.83
C ARG A 414 -13.71 8.97 -28.41
N LEU A 415 -13.60 9.84 -27.41
CA LEU A 415 -13.54 9.40 -26.00
C LEU A 415 -14.84 8.72 -25.61
N GLN A 416 -15.98 9.33 -25.93
CA GLN A 416 -17.31 8.79 -25.65
C GLN A 416 -17.56 7.44 -26.35
N ASP A 417 -17.13 7.29 -27.61
CA ASP A 417 -17.19 6.01 -28.32
C ASP A 417 -16.38 4.90 -27.63
N ARG A 418 -15.21 5.26 -27.09
CA ARG A 418 -14.39 4.32 -26.29
C ARG A 418 -15.08 3.93 -24.99
N GLU A 419 -15.73 4.88 -24.31
CA GLU A 419 -16.50 4.60 -23.08
C GLU A 419 -17.66 3.65 -23.37
N PHE A 420 -18.42 3.86 -24.46
CA PHE A 420 -19.49 2.94 -24.89
C PHE A 420 -18.94 1.55 -25.23
N ALA A 421 -17.82 1.45 -25.90
CA ALA A 421 -17.19 0.16 -26.22
C ALA A 421 -16.74 -0.60 -24.95
N LEU A 422 -16.43 0.09 -23.86
CA LEU A 422 -16.06 -0.52 -22.58
C LEU A 422 -17.28 -0.98 -21.76
N GLU A 423 -18.51 -0.60 -22.10
CA GLU A 423 -19.72 -1.04 -21.38
C GLU A 423 -19.88 -2.56 -21.39
N ASP A 424 -19.54 -3.22 -22.49
CA ASP A 424 -19.54 -4.69 -22.58
C ASP A 424 -18.54 -5.35 -21.60
N ALA A 425 -17.47 -4.63 -21.23
CA ALA A 425 -16.50 -5.07 -20.21
C ALA A 425 -16.90 -4.65 -18.78
N GLY A 426 -18.06 -3.98 -18.62
CA GLY A 426 -18.60 -3.58 -17.32
C GLY A 426 -18.36 -2.13 -16.92
N TYR A 427 -17.82 -1.28 -17.81
CA TYR A 427 -17.67 0.16 -17.53
C TYR A 427 -19.04 0.84 -17.46
N THR A 428 -19.27 1.73 -16.48
CA THR A 428 -20.59 2.31 -16.22
C THR A 428 -20.63 3.83 -16.14
N ALA A 429 -19.46 4.49 -16.15
CA ALA A 429 -19.40 5.93 -15.92
C ALA A 429 -19.91 6.80 -17.09
N THR A 430 -20.30 6.20 -18.23
CA THR A 430 -21.11 6.84 -19.27
C THR A 430 -22.41 7.40 -18.69
N ARG A 431 -22.98 6.71 -17.69
CA ARG A 431 -24.14 7.16 -16.91
C ARG A 431 -23.66 7.85 -15.63
N HIS A 432 -23.09 9.03 -15.78
CA HIS A 432 -22.40 9.71 -14.70
C HIS A 432 -23.31 10.18 -13.54
N GLN A 433 -24.62 10.47 -13.80
CA GLN A 433 -25.58 10.80 -12.73
C GLN A 433 -25.87 9.57 -11.86
N ARG A 434 -26.08 8.41 -12.49
CA ARG A 434 -26.22 7.13 -11.81
C ARG A 434 -24.95 6.82 -11.02
N GLU A 435 -23.78 6.98 -11.63
CA GLU A 435 -22.47 6.62 -11.06
C GLU A 435 -22.17 7.37 -9.74
N VAL A 436 -22.65 8.60 -9.62
CA VAL A 436 -22.50 9.38 -8.36
C VAL A 436 -23.67 9.22 -7.41
N GLY A 437 -24.69 8.40 -7.74
CA GLY A 437 -25.76 7.98 -6.86
C GLY A 437 -27.04 8.82 -6.91
N ALA A 438 -27.37 9.46 -8.04
CA ALA A 438 -28.63 10.20 -8.15
C ALA A 438 -29.85 9.29 -7.80
N GLY A 439 -29.89 8.04 -8.31
CA GLY A 439 -30.94 7.07 -7.97
C GLY A 439 -30.98 6.65 -6.50
N TYR A 440 -29.82 6.56 -5.85
CA TYR A 440 -29.76 6.30 -4.42
C TYR A 440 -30.41 7.44 -3.60
N PHE A 441 -30.18 8.70 -3.97
CA PHE A 441 -30.80 9.85 -3.32
C PHE A 441 -32.28 9.97 -3.68
N ASP A 442 -32.71 9.57 -4.88
CA ASP A 442 -34.12 9.44 -5.26
C ASP A 442 -34.85 8.43 -4.35
N ALA A 443 -34.21 7.28 -4.06
CA ALA A 443 -34.75 6.29 -3.14
C ALA A 443 -34.90 6.84 -1.71
N ILE A 444 -33.94 7.63 -1.22
CA ILE A 444 -34.05 8.32 0.06
C ILE A 444 -35.23 9.30 0.03
N THR A 445 -35.37 10.09 -1.03
CA THR A 445 -36.46 11.07 -1.19
C THR A 445 -37.83 10.38 -1.18
N GLN A 446 -37.95 9.24 -1.86
CA GLN A 446 -39.19 8.43 -1.84
C GLN A 446 -39.48 7.89 -0.43
N ALA A 447 -38.48 7.34 0.25
CA ALA A 447 -38.64 6.80 1.60
C ALA A 447 -39.10 7.89 2.61
N VAL A 448 -38.50 9.08 2.54
CA VAL A 448 -38.83 10.21 3.43
C VAL A 448 -40.23 10.74 3.16
N SER A 449 -40.70 10.73 1.89
CA SER A 449 -42.02 11.24 1.50
C SER A 449 -43.12 10.18 1.51
N GLY A 450 -42.86 8.96 1.99
CA GLY A 450 -43.84 7.87 1.94
C GLY A 450 -44.23 7.44 0.50
N GLY A 451 -43.34 7.68 -0.44
CA GLY A 451 -43.55 7.35 -1.85
C GLY A 451 -44.21 8.46 -2.70
N GLU A 452 -44.49 9.61 -2.11
CA GLU A 452 -45.26 10.69 -2.78
C GLU A 452 -44.39 11.86 -3.31
N SER A 453 -43.07 11.64 -3.58
CA SER A 453 -42.21 12.71 -4.10
C SER A 453 -42.33 12.85 -5.62
N SER A 454 -42.45 14.08 -6.08
CA SER A 454 -42.37 14.47 -7.50
C SER A 454 -41.01 15.05 -7.90
N THR A 455 -40.06 15.17 -6.94
CA THR A 455 -38.76 15.83 -7.16
C THR A 455 -37.61 14.83 -7.32
N LEU A 456 -37.86 13.72 -8.05
CA LEU A 456 -36.86 12.71 -8.34
C LEU A 456 -35.90 13.20 -9.45
N ALA A 457 -34.61 13.00 -9.24
CA ALA A 457 -33.58 13.54 -10.11
C ALA A 457 -33.36 12.72 -11.40
N LEU A 458 -33.41 11.39 -11.31
CA LEU A 458 -33.22 10.52 -12.49
C LEU A 458 -34.43 10.46 -13.39
N ARG A 459 -35.63 10.44 -12.83
CA ARG A 459 -36.86 10.36 -13.63
C ARG A 459 -37.04 11.57 -14.55
N GLY A 460 -37.10 11.34 -15.87
CA GLY A 460 -37.18 12.37 -16.88
C GLY A 460 -35.89 13.15 -17.10
N SER A 461 -34.76 12.64 -16.61
CA SER A 461 -33.45 13.22 -16.85
C SER A 461 -32.96 12.98 -18.27
N THR A 462 -32.01 13.81 -18.73
CA THR A 462 -31.31 13.60 -20.01
C THR A 462 -30.60 12.24 -20.05
N GLU A 463 -30.04 11.81 -18.91
CA GLU A 463 -29.38 10.51 -18.80
C GLU A 463 -30.38 9.36 -19.01
N GLU A 464 -31.57 9.41 -18.37
CA GLU A 464 -32.61 8.42 -18.57
C GLU A 464 -33.04 8.38 -20.04
N ALA A 465 -33.25 9.54 -20.66
CA ALA A 465 -33.74 9.62 -22.05
C ALA A 465 -32.72 9.11 -23.09
N GLN A 466 -31.43 9.32 -22.87
CA GLN A 466 -30.40 9.05 -23.87
C GLN A 466 -29.56 7.79 -23.57
N PHE A 467 -29.44 7.36 -22.30
CA PHE A 467 -28.63 6.23 -21.89
C PHE A 467 -29.42 5.10 -21.22
N ALA A 468 -30.72 5.28 -20.95
CA ALA A 468 -31.58 4.20 -20.47
C ALA A 468 -31.90 3.28 -21.65
N ALA A 469 -31.24 2.11 -21.66
CA ALA A 469 -31.58 1.00 -22.53
C ALA A 469 -30.99 0.97 -23.96
N ALA A 470 -29.69 0.86 -24.07
CA ALA A 470 -29.12 0.01 -25.13
C ALA A 470 -29.58 -1.47 -24.99
N GLY A 471 -30.06 -1.90 -23.81
CA GLY A 471 -30.63 -3.23 -23.58
C GLY A 471 -32.03 -3.46 -24.16
N ALA A 472 -32.86 -2.44 -24.29
CA ALA A 472 -34.21 -2.60 -24.85
C ALA A 472 -34.27 -2.50 -26.40
N ALA A 473 -33.27 -1.91 -27.04
CA ALA A 473 -33.17 -1.79 -28.48
C ALA A 473 -32.62 -3.06 -29.17
N ARG A 474 -31.99 -3.97 -28.45
CA ARG A 474 -31.50 -5.28 -28.95
C ARG A 474 -32.57 -6.39 -28.88
N ALA A 475 -33.76 -6.11 -28.34
CA ALA A 475 -34.86 -7.06 -28.20
C ALA A 475 -36.03 -6.78 -29.17
N LYS A 476 -35.80 -6.06 -30.29
CA LYS A 476 -36.83 -5.92 -31.38
C LYS A 476 -36.26 -6.41 -32.69
#